data_5364c4202e6526afc7ece07487497c3a
#
_entry.id   5364c4202e6526afc7ece07487497c3a
#
_cell.length_a   1.000
_cell.length_b   1.000
_cell.length_c   1.000
_cell.angle_alpha   90.00
_cell.angle_beta   90.00
_cell.angle_gamma   90.00
#
_symmetry.space_group_name_H-M   'P 1'
#
loop_
_entity.id
_entity.type
_entity.pdbx_description
1 polymer ?
#
loop_
_entity_poly.entity_id
_entity_poly.type
_entity_poly.pdbx_seq_one_letter_code
_entity_poly.pdbx_strand_id
1 'polypeptide(L)'
;HIQTDPYRKLQNIMQMFGNAAPQAIFISNYGFAESVKDIWNTFYSGDSPEIYTVSPMFTMPENDFQKYELNYRQLGKIAAECLIRDISEEKAKKSGSEEIGEPQQRTGQASGHPCLLLENSGFRDWFAGILIPSSKEPLNVLTLDSPSAYTMRNLSRIYTKKTGVPVNITIYSYEEIYEAFNHMRHDSVFDVLRLDVTWLSWFADKILQPLDQIDPDISSCLDTFLDGTINQYSIVRGRVYALPSTPSVQLLYYRKDLFESPIYRRMYHETYRQELRPPQDFREFNQIAGFFTKARTPSSPVEYGATMTLGSTGVAGSEYLARLFSHQENLYNEDCRVTLNSPAAIGSLKELIALKEYSDPKYCSWWTNTATTFAGGNVAMAILYSNYASDLLSHSSRVAGNIGYAMTPGSNPVIGGGSLGVAKYTKRPEDALSFIKWMCSEPVASAATLLGSVSPCRKSYDNYEILNTFPWLNLAKDGFGLAHGRRTPEFSTQPFDERSFLSIIGMAVKNAYSQVMTPEDALNYAQKLYDEQFSRTNI
;
A
#
# COMPACT_ATOMS: atom_id res chain seq x y z
N HIS A 1 -11.64 -17.65 16.84
CA HIS A 1 -11.95 -16.96 15.56
C HIS A 1 -10.79 -16.05 15.18
N ILE A 2 -9.91 -16.56 14.32
CA ILE A 2 -8.92 -15.69 13.66
C ILE A 2 -9.68 -14.98 12.55
N GLN A 3 -9.87 -13.67 12.69
CA GLN A 3 -10.56 -12.86 11.69
C GLN A 3 -9.78 -12.81 10.37
N THR A 4 -10.48 -12.53 9.28
CA THR A 4 -9.96 -12.46 7.91
C THR A 4 -8.95 -11.34 7.64
N ASP A 5 -8.77 -10.41 8.57
CA ASP A 5 -7.80 -9.31 8.49
C ASP A 5 -6.36 -9.82 8.66
N PRO A 6 -5.47 -9.71 7.65
CA PRO A 6 -4.12 -10.25 7.70
C PRO A 6 -3.24 -9.63 8.78
N TYR A 7 -3.43 -8.35 9.07
CA TYR A 7 -2.69 -7.64 10.13
C TYR A 7 -3.08 -8.18 11.50
N ARG A 8 -4.38 -8.40 11.73
CA ARG A 8 -4.88 -9.04 12.95
C ARG A 8 -4.48 -10.52 13.04
N LYS A 9 -4.40 -11.21 11.91
CA LYS A 9 -3.93 -12.60 11.86
C LYS A 9 -2.52 -12.73 12.45
N LEU A 10 -1.58 -11.92 11.97
CA LEU A 10 -0.20 -11.95 12.45
C LEU A 10 -0.11 -11.58 13.93
N GLN A 11 -0.80 -10.51 14.36
CA GLN A 11 -0.82 -10.10 15.76
C GLN A 11 -1.45 -11.17 16.67
N ASN A 12 -2.58 -11.75 16.26
CA ASN A 12 -3.23 -12.79 17.03
C ASN A 12 -2.37 -14.05 17.15
N ILE A 13 -1.66 -14.42 16.09
CA ILE A 13 -0.70 -15.53 16.13
C ILE A 13 0.42 -15.24 17.14
N MET A 14 1.01 -14.05 17.06
CA MET A 14 2.07 -13.65 17.98
C MET A 14 1.59 -13.60 19.44
N GLN A 15 0.36 -13.11 19.69
CA GLN A 15 -0.24 -13.11 21.03
C GLN A 15 -0.61 -14.51 21.50
N MET A 16 -1.15 -15.34 20.62
CA MET A 16 -1.58 -16.70 20.92
C MET A 16 -0.41 -17.58 21.33
N PHE A 17 0.74 -17.40 20.69
CA PHE A 17 1.96 -18.15 21.01
C PHE A 17 2.76 -17.56 22.17
N GLY A 18 2.43 -16.34 22.62
CA GLY A 18 3.15 -15.68 23.73
C GLY A 18 2.88 -16.29 25.11
N ASN A 19 1.76 -16.98 25.32
CA ASN A 19 1.35 -17.46 26.65
C ASN A 19 1.44 -18.98 26.83
N ALA A 20 0.92 -19.76 25.92
CA ALA A 20 1.08 -21.22 25.85
C ALA A 20 0.53 -21.68 24.49
N ALA A 21 1.29 -22.49 23.78
CA ALA A 21 0.81 -23.02 22.51
C ALA A 21 -0.45 -23.86 22.71
N PRO A 22 -1.51 -23.65 21.90
CA PRO A 22 -2.63 -24.57 21.88
C PRO A 22 -2.18 -25.93 21.34
N GLN A 23 -2.86 -26.99 21.73
CA GLN A 23 -2.55 -28.34 21.20
C GLN A 23 -2.90 -28.45 19.71
N ALA A 24 -3.97 -27.79 19.26
CA ALA A 24 -4.41 -27.79 17.89
C ALA A 24 -5.00 -26.42 17.47
N ILE A 25 -4.86 -26.10 16.18
CA ILE A 25 -5.36 -24.87 15.58
C ILE A 25 -6.13 -25.22 14.31
N PHE A 26 -7.33 -24.68 14.16
CA PHE A 26 -8.06 -24.72 12.88
C PHE A 26 -7.88 -23.40 12.13
N ILE A 27 -7.40 -23.48 10.89
CA ILE A 27 -7.14 -22.35 10.01
C ILE A 27 -7.84 -22.61 8.68
N SER A 28 -8.88 -21.83 8.36
CA SER A 28 -9.70 -22.04 7.16
C SER A 28 -8.98 -21.73 5.84
N ASN A 29 -7.85 -21.03 5.88
CA ASN A 29 -7.05 -20.68 4.70
C ASN A 29 -5.72 -21.43 4.72
N TYR A 30 -5.44 -22.23 3.70
CA TYR A 30 -4.26 -23.08 3.62
C TYR A 30 -2.94 -22.27 3.60
N GLY A 31 -2.84 -21.26 2.77
CA GLY A 31 -1.62 -20.42 2.70
C GLY A 31 -1.34 -19.71 4.02
N PHE A 32 -2.39 -19.39 4.76
CA PHE A 32 -2.23 -18.86 6.10
C PHE A 32 -1.79 -19.94 7.11
N ALA A 33 -2.24 -21.19 6.96
CA ALA A 33 -1.78 -22.30 7.78
C ALA A 33 -0.26 -22.54 7.60
N GLU A 34 0.24 -22.44 6.37
CA GLU A 34 1.68 -22.50 6.09
C GLU A 34 2.42 -21.35 6.76
N SER A 35 1.92 -20.14 6.66
CA SER A 35 2.50 -18.98 7.33
C SER A 35 2.55 -19.14 8.86
N VAL A 36 1.51 -19.72 9.47
CA VAL A 36 1.48 -20.02 10.91
C VAL A 36 2.54 -21.03 11.28
N LYS A 37 2.69 -22.09 10.50
CA LYS A 37 3.72 -23.12 10.72
C LYS A 37 5.13 -22.53 10.60
N ASP A 38 5.36 -21.68 9.60
CA ASP A 38 6.64 -21.02 9.40
C ASP A 38 6.97 -20.02 10.51
N ILE A 39 5.97 -19.27 10.97
CA ILE A 39 6.10 -18.37 12.12
C ILE A 39 6.45 -19.19 13.37
N TRP A 40 5.75 -20.30 13.60
CA TRP A 40 6.08 -21.18 14.72
C TRP A 40 7.53 -21.66 14.65
N ASN A 41 7.91 -22.27 13.54
CA ASN A 41 9.25 -22.83 13.34
C ASN A 41 10.37 -21.77 13.40
N THR A 42 10.02 -20.51 13.16
CA THR A 42 10.99 -19.40 13.15
C THR A 42 11.18 -18.78 14.54
N PHE A 43 10.11 -18.67 15.33
CA PHE A 43 10.10 -17.87 16.56
C PHE A 43 10.00 -18.68 17.84
N TYR A 44 9.54 -19.91 17.76
CA TYR A 44 9.24 -20.71 18.93
C TYR A 44 10.06 -22.01 18.92
N SER A 45 10.42 -22.45 20.12
CA SER A 45 11.06 -23.75 20.36
C SER A 45 10.03 -24.71 20.96
N GLY A 46 10.00 -25.93 20.50
CA GLY A 46 9.08 -26.98 20.96
C GLY A 46 8.17 -27.49 19.86
N ASP A 47 7.29 -28.43 20.21
CA ASP A 47 6.39 -29.04 19.26
C ASP A 47 5.36 -28.03 18.75
N SER A 48 5.19 -27.96 17.42
CA SER A 48 4.19 -27.09 16.84
C SER A 48 2.78 -27.61 17.12
N PRO A 49 1.77 -26.71 17.24
CA PRO A 49 0.39 -27.15 17.31
C PRO A 49 0.01 -28.01 16.12
N GLU A 50 -0.89 -28.95 16.31
CA GLU A 50 -1.51 -29.66 15.20
C GLU A 50 -2.38 -28.70 14.39
N ILE A 51 -2.13 -28.60 13.08
CA ILE A 51 -2.82 -27.63 12.21
C ILE A 51 -3.85 -28.35 11.35
N TYR A 52 -5.10 -27.95 11.54
CA TYR A 52 -6.24 -28.33 10.71
C TYR A 52 -6.52 -27.18 9.74
N THR A 53 -6.61 -27.47 8.44
CA THR A 53 -6.84 -26.42 7.44
C THR A 53 -7.74 -26.89 6.30
N VAL A 54 -8.38 -25.94 5.64
CA VAL A 54 -9.07 -26.15 4.37
C VAL A 54 -8.08 -25.81 3.26
N SER A 55 -7.69 -26.81 2.49
CA SER A 55 -6.84 -26.63 1.33
C SER A 55 -7.70 -26.39 0.10
N PRO A 56 -7.44 -25.33 -0.69
CA PRO A 56 -8.08 -25.20 -2.00
C PRO A 56 -7.64 -26.32 -2.93
N MET A 57 -6.57 -27.07 -2.56
CA MET A 57 -6.14 -28.21 -3.20
C MET A 57 -4.74 -28.49 -2.98
N PHE A 58 -4.37 -29.71 -3.18
CA PHE A 58 -3.10 -30.26 -3.20
C PHE A 58 -2.06 -29.74 -2.36
N THR A 59 -1.83 -30.36 -1.66
CA THR A 59 -0.99 -30.53 -0.61
C THR A 59 0.36 -30.97 -0.96
N MET A 60 1.29 -30.12 -0.63
CA MET A 60 2.65 -30.61 -0.54
C MET A 60 2.67 -31.81 0.40
N PRO A 61 3.16 -32.97 -0.04
CA PRO A 61 3.23 -34.16 0.78
C PRO A 61 4.06 -33.99 2.06
N GLU A 62 4.83 -32.92 2.13
CA GLU A 62 5.86 -32.69 3.16
C GLU A 62 5.40 -31.92 4.40
N ASN A 63 4.14 -31.49 4.50
CA ASN A 63 3.67 -30.84 5.71
C ASN A 63 2.64 -31.69 6.47
N ASP A 64 2.69 -31.59 7.78
CA ASP A 64 1.92 -32.41 8.73
C ASP A 64 0.50 -31.90 8.96
N PHE A 65 -0.05 -31.10 8.05
CA PHE A 65 -1.38 -30.53 8.26
C PHE A 65 -2.47 -31.57 8.08
N GLN A 66 -3.46 -31.52 8.95
CA GLN A 66 -4.74 -32.21 8.74
C GLN A 66 -5.58 -31.33 7.77
N LYS A 67 -5.84 -31.86 6.56
CA LYS A 67 -6.39 -31.05 5.47
C LYS A 67 -7.77 -31.50 5.06
N TYR A 68 -8.67 -30.54 4.97
CA TYR A 68 -9.92 -30.70 4.25
C TYR A 68 -9.79 -30.09 2.86
N GLU A 69 -9.75 -30.91 1.83
CA GLU A 69 -9.49 -30.50 0.45
C GLU A 69 -10.76 -30.06 -0.28
N LEU A 70 -10.67 -28.88 -0.96
CA LEU A 70 -11.74 -28.34 -1.80
C LEU A 70 -11.32 -28.36 -3.28
N ASN A 71 -12.11 -29.01 -4.13
CA ASN A 71 -11.87 -29.08 -5.58
C ASN A 71 -12.76 -28.11 -6.38
N TYR A 72 -12.36 -26.81 -6.54
CA TYR A 72 -13.14 -25.78 -7.24
C TYR A 72 -13.36 -26.06 -8.72
N ARG A 73 -12.45 -26.77 -9.40
CA ARG A 73 -12.64 -27.18 -10.80
C ARG A 73 -13.75 -28.20 -10.92
N GLN A 74 -13.74 -29.17 -10.04
CA GLN A 74 -14.80 -30.17 -9.96
C GLN A 74 -16.11 -29.55 -9.48
N LEU A 75 -16.06 -28.61 -8.53
CA LEU A 75 -17.21 -27.81 -8.10
C LEU A 75 -17.82 -27.05 -9.28
N GLY A 76 -16.99 -26.34 -10.06
CA GLY A 76 -17.45 -25.66 -11.27
C GLY A 76 -18.05 -26.60 -12.31
N LYS A 77 -17.42 -27.78 -12.52
CA LYS A 77 -17.95 -28.81 -13.41
C LYS A 77 -19.32 -29.32 -12.95
N ILE A 78 -19.45 -29.68 -11.68
CA ILE A 78 -20.72 -30.17 -11.12
C ILE A 78 -21.78 -29.06 -11.09
N ALA A 79 -21.40 -27.82 -10.76
CA ALA A 79 -22.32 -26.69 -10.83
C ALA A 79 -22.85 -26.50 -12.28
N ALA A 80 -21.97 -26.60 -13.28
CA ALA A 80 -22.37 -26.53 -14.68
C ALA A 80 -23.27 -27.72 -15.10
N GLU A 81 -22.93 -28.94 -14.66
CA GLU A 81 -23.76 -30.15 -14.91
C GLU A 81 -25.12 -30.01 -14.25
N CYS A 82 -25.20 -29.52 -13.00
CA CYS A 82 -26.48 -29.26 -12.33
C CYS A 82 -27.31 -28.22 -13.09
N LEU A 83 -26.68 -27.11 -13.52
CA LEU A 83 -27.37 -26.05 -14.27
C LEU A 83 -27.90 -26.59 -15.62
N ILE A 84 -27.08 -27.35 -16.35
CA ILE A 84 -27.49 -27.97 -17.63
C ILE A 84 -28.67 -28.90 -17.43
N ARG A 85 -28.63 -29.74 -16.37
CA ARG A 85 -29.73 -30.64 -16.01
C ARG A 85 -31.00 -29.85 -15.69
N ASP A 86 -30.92 -28.83 -14.84
CA ASP A 86 -32.07 -28.02 -14.43
C ASP A 86 -32.70 -27.29 -15.63
N ILE A 87 -31.89 -26.77 -16.57
CA ILE A 87 -32.36 -26.19 -17.83
C ILE A 87 -33.02 -27.25 -18.73
N SER A 88 -32.47 -28.47 -18.75
CA SER A 88 -33.03 -29.58 -19.55
C SER A 88 -34.37 -30.06 -18.98
N GLU A 89 -34.49 -30.18 -17.65
CA GLU A 89 -35.72 -30.51 -16.95
C GLU A 89 -36.80 -29.44 -17.14
N GLU A 90 -36.44 -28.15 -17.09
CA GLU A 90 -37.38 -27.07 -17.40
C GLU A 90 -37.88 -27.11 -18.86
N LYS A 91 -36.97 -27.42 -19.81
CA LYS A 91 -37.34 -27.59 -21.21
C LYS A 91 -38.23 -28.79 -21.43
N ALA A 92 -37.94 -29.94 -20.76
CA ALA A 92 -38.76 -31.15 -20.82
C ALA A 92 -40.17 -30.90 -20.24
N LYS A 93 -40.30 -30.24 -19.10
CA LYS A 93 -41.57 -29.82 -18.52
C LYS A 93 -42.39 -28.89 -19.44
N LYS A 94 -41.72 -28.02 -20.20
CA LYS A 94 -42.37 -27.15 -21.18
C LYS A 94 -42.75 -27.85 -22.49
N SER A 95 -42.09 -28.99 -22.82
CA SER A 95 -42.33 -29.76 -24.04
C SER A 95 -43.25 -30.97 -23.88
N GLY A 96 -43.67 -31.29 -22.65
CA GLY A 96 -44.63 -32.37 -22.37
C GLY A 96 -44.11 -33.79 -22.56
N SER A 97 -42.80 -34.03 -22.64
CA SER A 97 -42.18 -35.36 -22.73
C SER A 97 -41.57 -35.74 -21.37
N GLU A 98 -42.25 -36.67 -20.67
CA GLU A 98 -41.71 -37.39 -19.52
C GLU A 98 -40.80 -38.51 -20.00
N GLU A 99 -39.49 -38.36 -19.88
CA GLU A 99 -38.57 -39.48 -19.71
C GLU A 99 -37.72 -39.24 -18.47
N ILE A 100 -38.05 -39.99 -17.42
CA ILE A 100 -37.34 -40.01 -16.15
C ILE A 100 -36.14 -40.94 -16.30
N GLY A 101 -34.95 -40.39 -16.50
CA GLY A 101 -33.69 -41.14 -16.36
C GLY A 101 -33.36 -41.36 -14.89
N GLU A 102 -33.01 -42.62 -14.53
CA GLU A 102 -32.64 -43.02 -13.16
C GLU A 102 -31.51 -42.14 -12.59
N PRO A 103 -31.58 -41.73 -11.30
CA PRO A 103 -30.57 -40.93 -10.66
C PRO A 103 -29.31 -41.77 -10.42
N GLN A 104 -28.19 -41.38 -11.00
CA GLN A 104 -26.87 -41.92 -10.65
C GLN A 104 -26.59 -41.72 -9.17
N GLN A 105 -26.18 -42.81 -8.51
CA GLN A 105 -25.90 -42.86 -7.07
C GLN A 105 -24.93 -41.78 -6.63
N ARG A 106 -25.39 -40.96 -5.70
CA ARG A 106 -24.57 -40.03 -4.95
C ARG A 106 -23.72 -40.80 -3.95
N THR A 107 -22.41 -40.89 -4.17
CA THR A 107 -21.47 -41.42 -3.19
C THR A 107 -21.09 -40.29 -2.22
N GLY A 108 -21.48 -40.46 -0.97
CA GLY A 108 -21.07 -39.58 0.13
C GLY A 108 -22.24 -39.05 0.96
N GLN A 109 -22.85 -39.91 1.79
CA GLN A 109 -23.80 -39.48 2.80
C GLN A 109 -23.07 -38.96 4.05
N ALA A 110 -22.97 -37.65 4.16
CA ALA A 110 -23.06 -36.96 5.44
C ALA A 110 -23.69 -35.59 5.17
N SER A 111 -24.90 -35.36 5.70
CA SER A 111 -25.62 -34.07 5.69
C SER A 111 -25.99 -33.45 4.33
N GLY A 112 -26.38 -34.22 3.33
CA GLY A 112 -27.14 -33.72 2.16
C GLY A 112 -26.42 -32.77 1.18
N HIS A 113 -25.17 -32.40 1.42
CA HIS A 113 -24.39 -31.55 0.53
C HIS A 113 -23.18 -32.31 -0.04
N PRO A 114 -22.98 -32.32 -1.37
CA PRO A 114 -21.83 -32.99 -1.96
C PRO A 114 -20.52 -32.25 -1.56
N CYS A 115 -19.57 -33.00 -1.02
CA CYS A 115 -18.20 -32.53 -0.88
C CYS A 115 -17.49 -32.59 -2.23
N LEU A 116 -16.85 -31.53 -2.60
CA LEU A 116 -16.18 -31.37 -3.87
C LEU A 116 -14.69 -31.16 -3.67
N LEU A 117 -13.87 -31.99 -4.27
CA LEU A 117 -12.42 -31.89 -4.27
C LEU A 117 -11.94 -31.14 -5.52
N LEU A 118 -11.25 -30.04 -5.34
CA LEU A 118 -10.79 -29.21 -6.45
C LEU A 118 -9.31 -29.46 -6.73
N GLU A 119 -8.86 -29.59 -7.95
CA GLU A 119 -7.48 -29.85 -8.34
C GLU A 119 -6.62 -28.58 -8.44
N ASN A 120 -5.39 -28.55 -7.95
CA ASN A 120 -4.54 -27.41 -7.77
C ASN A 120 -3.94 -26.83 -9.05
N SER A 121 -3.87 -25.55 -9.10
CA SER A 121 -3.19 -24.82 -10.18
C SER A 121 -1.67 -24.82 -10.07
N GLY A 122 -1.09 -25.58 -9.14
CA GLY A 122 0.34 -25.70 -8.96
C GLY A 122 0.90 -24.94 -7.74
N PHE A 123 2.04 -25.37 -7.29
CA PHE A 123 2.81 -24.76 -6.20
C PHE A 123 3.49 -23.49 -6.70
N ARG A 124 3.34 -22.38 -5.98
CA ARG A 124 4.12 -21.19 -6.25
C ARG A 124 5.45 -21.30 -5.51
N ASP A 125 6.52 -21.53 -6.26
CA ASP A 125 7.86 -21.48 -5.70
C ASP A 125 8.25 -20.01 -5.44
N TRP A 126 8.39 -19.65 -4.18
CA TRP A 126 8.78 -18.30 -3.75
C TRP A 126 10.22 -17.94 -4.15
N PHE A 127 10.98 -18.91 -4.64
CA PHE A 127 12.38 -18.75 -5.05
C PHE A 127 12.58 -19.04 -6.54
N ALA A 128 11.50 -19.20 -7.32
CA ALA A 128 11.60 -19.39 -8.76
C ALA A 128 12.35 -18.22 -9.42
N GLY A 129 13.42 -18.51 -10.14
CA GLY A 129 14.26 -17.51 -10.80
C GLY A 129 15.12 -16.65 -9.85
N ILE A 130 15.16 -16.99 -8.56
CA ILE A 130 15.99 -16.30 -7.56
C ILE A 130 17.34 -17.00 -7.42
N LEU A 131 18.41 -16.25 -7.61
CA LEU A 131 19.77 -16.74 -7.39
C LEU A 131 19.97 -17.02 -5.90
N ILE A 132 20.33 -18.25 -5.55
CA ILE A 132 20.67 -18.57 -4.16
C ILE A 132 22.11 -18.14 -3.88
N PRO A 133 22.34 -17.22 -2.92
CA PRO A 133 23.69 -16.75 -2.61
C PRO A 133 24.64 -17.88 -2.19
N SER A 134 25.87 -17.82 -2.62
CA SER A 134 26.92 -18.75 -2.20
C SER A 134 27.50 -18.39 -0.83
N SER A 135 27.61 -17.10 -0.53
CA SER A 135 28.04 -16.58 0.77
C SER A 135 26.92 -16.74 1.82
N LYS A 136 27.32 -17.01 3.04
CA LYS A 136 26.42 -17.07 4.21
C LYS A 136 26.58 -15.85 5.14
N GLU A 137 27.37 -14.88 4.74
CA GLU A 137 27.50 -13.62 5.48
C GLU A 137 26.18 -12.85 5.51
N PRO A 138 25.86 -12.13 6.59
CA PRO A 138 24.63 -11.37 6.72
C PRO A 138 24.49 -10.29 5.64
N LEU A 139 23.28 -10.11 5.09
CA LEU A 139 22.89 -8.95 4.30
C LEU A 139 22.31 -7.87 5.23
N ASN A 140 22.79 -6.64 5.11
CA ASN A 140 22.33 -5.51 5.91
C ASN A 140 21.44 -4.59 5.07
N VAL A 141 20.20 -4.42 5.51
CA VAL A 141 19.18 -3.62 4.82
C VAL A 141 18.83 -2.40 5.65
N LEU A 142 18.86 -1.21 5.04
CA LEU A 142 18.37 0.02 5.66
C LEU A 142 17.02 0.38 5.07
N THR A 143 16.01 0.54 5.92
CA THR A 143 14.64 0.82 5.51
C THR A 143 13.96 1.87 6.39
N LEU A 144 12.90 2.47 5.86
CA LEU A 144 12.08 3.48 6.52
C LEU A 144 11.07 2.84 7.47
N ASP A 145 10.84 3.45 8.64
CA ASP A 145 9.78 3.06 9.57
C ASP A 145 8.38 3.17 8.91
N SER A 146 7.81 2.00 8.66
CA SER A 146 6.53 1.83 7.97
C SER A 146 6.01 0.40 8.18
N PRO A 147 4.70 0.13 7.98
CA PRO A 147 4.17 -1.23 8.02
C PRO A 147 4.96 -2.21 7.13
N SER A 148 5.40 -1.74 5.96
CA SER A 148 6.19 -2.55 5.02
C SER A 148 7.58 -2.95 5.55
N ALA A 149 8.21 -2.13 6.39
CA ALA A 149 9.50 -2.46 6.99
C ALA A 149 9.39 -3.65 7.95
N TYR A 150 8.34 -3.69 8.76
CA TYR A 150 8.07 -4.80 9.67
C TYR A 150 7.70 -6.07 8.91
N THR A 151 6.92 -5.93 7.84
CA THR A 151 6.61 -7.05 6.93
C THR A 151 7.89 -7.61 6.30
N MET A 152 8.76 -6.75 5.76
CA MET A 152 10.06 -7.16 5.21
C MET A 152 10.89 -7.92 6.26
N ARG A 153 10.99 -7.41 7.48
CA ARG A 153 11.71 -8.05 8.58
C ARG A 153 11.16 -9.45 8.92
N ASN A 154 9.85 -9.63 8.86
CA ASN A 154 9.24 -10.92 9.11
C ASN A 154 9.47 -11.90 7.95
N LEU A 155 9.27 -11.47 6.71
CA LEU A 155 9.45 -12.31 5.54
C LEU A 155 10.92 -12.66 5.27
N SER A 156 11.87 -11.77 5.58
CA SER A 156 13.31 -12.05 5.41
C SER A 156 13.80 -13.30 6.15
N ARG A 157 13.07 -13.75 7.17
CA ARG A 157 13.35 -15.01 7.88
C ARG A 157 13.09 -16.23 7.00
N ILE A 158 12.10 -16.16 6.09
CA ILE A 158 11.86 -17.22 5.09
C ILE A 158 13.04 -17.26 4.11
N TYR A 159 13.51 -16.08 3.68
CA TYR A 159 14.71 -15.98 2.85
C TYR A 159 15.93 -16.60 3.54
N THR A 160 16.18 -16.22 4.79
CA THR A 160 17.27 -16.78 5.61
C THR A 160 17.16 -18.28 5.76
N LYS A 161 15.98 -18.82 6.05
CA LYS A 161 15.75 -20.27 6.20
C LYS A 161 16.07 -21.03 4.91
N LYS A 162 15.69 -20.50 3.76
CA LYS A 162 15.91 -21.13 2.45
C LYS A 162 17.33 -20.99 1.95
N THR A 163 17.93 -19.81 2.10
CA THR A 163 19.24 -19.50 1.52
C THR A 163 20.40 -19.74 2.51
N GLY A 164 20.12 -19.73 3.80
CA GLY A 164 21.13 -19.72 4.87
C GLY A 164 21.81 -18.37 5.07
N VAL A 165 21.35 -17.31 4.39
CA VAL A 165 21.89 -15.93 4.50
C VAL A 165 21.07 -15.15 5.52
N PRO A 166 21.63 -14.73 6.66
CA PRO A 166 20.93 -13.86 7.60
C PRO A 166 20.63 -12.50 6.95
N VAL A 167 19.47 -11.91 7.25
CA VAL A 167 19.11 -10.57 6.78
C VAL A 167 18.84 -9.67 7.97
N ASN A 168 19.69 -8.69 8.17
CA ASN A 168 19.58 -7.70 9.24
C ASN A 168 18.83 -6.47 8.72
N ILE A 169 17.65 -6.20 9.28
CA ILE A 169 16.82 -5.05 8.89
C ILE A 169 16.99 -3.93 9.92
N THR A 170 17.61 -2.84 9.50
CA THR A 170 17.71 -1.59 10.26
C THR A 170 16.60 -0.65 9.82
N ILE A 171 15.80 -0.20 10.79
CA ILE A 171 14.62 0.66 10.56
C ILE A 171 14.91 2.04 11.14
N TYR A 172 14.87 3.05 10.30
CA TYR A 172 15.08 4.46 10.66
C TYR A 172 13.82 5.27 10.38
N SER A 173 13.64 6.37 11.12
CA SER A 173 12.64 7.39 10.79
C SER A 173 12.98 8.08 9.45
N TYR A 174 12.01 8.84 8.92
CA TYR A 174 12.19 9.54 7.63
C TYR A 174 13.36 10.51 7.63
N GLU A 175 13.61 11.19 8.75
CA GLU A 175 14.72 12.13 8.86
C GLU A 175 16.06 11.40 9.06
N GLU A 176 16.10 10.37 9.91
CA GLU A 176 17.32 9.60 10.18
C GLU A 176 17.84 8.88 8.93
N ILE A 177 16.95 8.27 8.13
CA ILE A 177 17.39 7.57 6.91
C ILE A 177 17.92 8.54 5.85
N TYR A 178 17.32 9.75 5.74
CA TYR A 178 17.82 10.76 4.82
C TYR A 178 19.20 11.27 5.24
N GLU A 179 19.42 11.52 6.53
CA GLU A 179 20.72 11.91 7.06
C GLU A 179 21.76 10.81 6.88
N ALA A 180 21.38 9.54 7.07
CA ALA A 180 22.27 8.41 6.80
C ALA A 180 22.70 8.37 5.33
N PHE A 181 21.82 8.69 4.39
CA PHE A 181 22.15 8.74 2.96
C PHE A 181 23.11 9.91 2.62
N ASN A 182 22.91 11.08 3.22
CA ASN A 182 23.83 12.22 3.03
C ASN A 182 25.25 11.94 3.54
N HIS A 183 25.37 11.09 4.55
CA HIS A 183 26.66 10.75 5.18
C HIS A 183 27.21 9.38 4.73
N MET A 184 26.56 8.73 3.76
CA MET A 184 26.99 7.39 3.29
C MET A 184 28.35 7.47 2.59
N ARG A 185 29.28 6.64 3.05
CA ARG A 185 30.65 6.58 2.55
C ARG A 185 31.03 5.12 2.19
N HIS A 186 32.27 4.95 1.74
CA HIS A 186 32.85 3.66 1.33
C HIS A 186 32.88 2.59 2.45
N ASP A 187 32.81 2.99 3.70
CA ASP A 187 32.78 2.11 4.87
C ASP A 187 31.36 1.77 5.36
N SER A 188 30.35 2.15 4.59
CA SER A 188 28.96 1.79 4.87
C SER A 188 28.79 0.27 4.94
N VAL A 189 28.07 -0.17 5.98
CA VAL A 189 27.80 -1.59 6.24
C VAL A 189 26.56 -2.10 5.51
N PHE A 190 25.80 -1.23 4.86
CA PHE A 190 24.54 -1.59 4.21
C PHE A 190 24.75 -2.14 2.81
N ASP A 191 24.00 -3.19 2.47
CA ASP A 191 23.99 -3.84 1.16
C ASP A 191 22.77 -3.45 0.34
N VAL A 192 21.62 -3.28 1.01
CA VAL A 192 20.35 -2.89 0.39
C VAL A 192 19.81 -1.63 1.04
N LEU A 193 19.40 -0.69 0.22
CA LEU A 193 18.84 0.60 0.66
C LEU A 193 17.41 0.75 0.16
N ARG A 194 16.51 1.17 1.05
CA ARG A 194 15.16 1.60 0.69
C ARG A 194 15.15 3.11 0.50
N LEU A 195 14.88 3.56 -0.71
CA LEU A 195 14.74 4.97 -1.04
C LEU A 195 13.26 5.35 -1.16
N ASP A 196 12.91 6.52 -0.67
CA ASP A 196 11.63 7.15 -1.00
C ASP A 196 11.60 7.54 -2.48
N VAL A 197 10.43 7.53 -3.10
CA VAL A 197 10.26 7.91 -4.51
C VAL A 197 10.80 9.32 -4.78
N THR A 198 10.67 10.23 -3.80
CA THR A 198 11.15 11.61 -3.89
C THR A 198 12.67 11.76 -3.78
N TRP A 199 13.37 10.70 -3.37
CA TRP A 199 14.82 10.73 -3.18
C TRP A 199 15.60 10.01 -4.27
N LEU A 200 14.92 9.17 -5.04
CA LEU A 200 15.60 8.28 -5.99
C LEU A 200 16.46 9.05 -6.99
N SER A 201 15.93 10.11 -7.61
CA SER A 201 16.69 10.88 -8.61
C SER A 201 17.90 11.61 -8.00
N TRP A 202 17.81 12.05 -6.73
CA TRP A 202 18.89 12.75 -6.04
C TRP A 202 20.00 11.82 -5.59
N PHE A 203 19.65 10.63 -5.12
CA PHE A 203 20.62 9.73 -4.49
C PHE A 203 21.12 8.62 -5.40
N ALA A 204 20.45 8.27 -6.50
CA ALA A 204 20.77 7.11 -7.31
C ALA A 204 22.27 7.01 -7.63
N ASP A 205 22.85 7.99 -8.30
CA ASP A 205 24.26 7.97 -8.68
C ASP A 205 25.24 8.07 -7.48
N LYS A 206 24.76 8.60 -6.35
CA LYS A 206 25.59 8.85 -5.18
C LYS A 206 25.79 7.63 -4.32
N ILE A 207 24.70 6.86 -4.09
CA ILE A 207 24.69 5.78 -3.09
C ILE A 207 24.21 4.43 -3.62
N LEU A 208 23.74 4.33 -4.87
CA LEU A 208 23.31 3.07 -5.48
C LEU A 208 24.23 2.63 -6.61
N GLN A 209 24.25 1.32 -6.87
CA GLN A 209 24.77 0.74 -8.10
C GLN A 209 23.63 0.63 -9.12
N PRO A 210 23.88 0.93 -10.40
CA PRO A 210 22.92 0.61 -11.45
C PRO A 210 22.71 -0.91 -11.54
N LEU A 211 21.45 -1.35 -11.46
CA LEU A 211 21.12 -2.78 -11.43
C LEU A 211 21.41 -3.46 -12.76
N ASP A 212 21.36 -2.73 -13.87
CA ASP A 212 21.73 -3.21 -15.22
C ASP A 212 23.22 -3.53 -15.39
N GLN A 213 24.08 -3.08 -14.47
CA GLN A 213 25.49 -3.49 -14.39
C GLN A 213 25.69 -4.80 -13.62
N ILE A 214 24.78 -5.12 -12.69
CA ILE A 214 24.84 -6.34 -11.88
C ILE A 214 24.16 -7.48 -12.63
N ASP A 215 23.02 -7.18 -13.26
CA ASP A 215 22.23 -8.12 -14.04
C ASP A 215 21.75 -7.47 -15.33
N PRO A 216 22.35 -7.83 -16.49
CA PRO A 216 21.97 -7.28 -17.79
C PRO A 216 20.50 -7.52 -18.17
N ASP A 217 19.86 -8.56 -17.61
CA ASP A 217 18.47 -8.93 -17.89
C ASP A 217 17.47 -8.32 -16.90
N ILE A 218 17.91 -7.37 -16.05
CA ILE A 218 17.08 -6.76 -15.02
C ILE A 218 15.78 -6.13 -15.57
N SER A 219 15.80 -5.68 -16.81
CA SER A 219 14.64 -5.09 -17.49
C SER A 219 13.45 -6.05 -17.57
N SER A 220 13.68 -7.36 -17.66
CA SER A 220 12.63 -8.37 -17.68
C SER A 220 11.83 -8.41 -16.36
N CYS A 221 12.43 -8.03 -15.24
CA CYS A 221 11.74 -7.91 -13.96
C CYS A 221 10.73 -6.75 -13.97
N LEU A 222 11.03 -5.68 -14.72
CA LEU A 222 10.18 -4.48 -14.75
C LEU A 222 8.80 -4.77 -15.35
N ASP A 223 8.71 -5.70 -16.31
CA ASP A 223 7.45 -6.08 -16.97
C ASP A 223 6.43 -6.70 -16.01
N THR A 224 6.86 -7.14 -14.83
CA THR A 224 5.99 -7.73 -13.81
C THR A 224 5.28 -6.70 -12.95
N PHE A 225 5.77 -5.45 -12.94
CA PHE A 225 5.28 -4.39 -12.08
C PHE A 225 4.09 -3.64 -12.69
N LEU A 226 3.40 -2.89 -11.84
CA LEU A 226 2.29 -2.03 -12.24
C LEU A 226 2.74 -0.94 -13.21
N ASP A 227 1.93 -0.71 -14.24
CA ASP A 227 2.10 0.44 -15.12
C ASP A 227 2.08 1.75 -14.31
N GLY A 228 2.87 2.73 -14.72
CA GLY A 228 3.02 4.00 -14.01
C GLY A 228 4.00 3.97 -12.83
N THR A 229 4.43 2.77 -12.35
CA THR A 229 5.42 2.71 -11.27
C THR A 229 6.87 2.68 -11.78
N ILE A 230 7.12 2.09 -12.95
CA ILE A 230 8.49 1.78 -13.43
C ILE A 230 9.35 3.04 -13.52
N ASN A 231 8.88 4.06 -14.23
CA ASN A 231 9.68 5.27 -14.49
C ASN A 231 10.00 6.05 -13.21
N GLN A 232 9.11 6.05 -12.22
CA GLN A 232 9.28 6.85 -11.02
C GLN A 232 10.05 6.12 -9.91
N TYR A 233 9.96 4.77 -9.88
CA TYR A 233 10.54 3.98 -8.81
C TYR A 233 11.82 3.23 -9.21
N SER A 234 12.13 3.15 -10.51
CA SER A 234 13.23 2.31 -10.99
C SER A 234 14.25 3.06 -11.84
N ILE A 235 13.78 3.97 -12.72
CA ILE A 235 14.61 4.53 -13.78
C ILE A 235 15.08 5.94 -13.42
N VAL A 236 16.39 6.14 -13.48
CA VAL A 236 17.03 7.47 -13.35
C VAL A 236 17.97 7.63 -14.55
N ARG A 237 17.75 8.67 -15.36
CA ARG A 237 18.56 8.98 -16.56
C ARG A 237 18.75 7.76 -17.49
N GLY A 238 17.66 7.06 -17.74
CA GLY A 238 17.63 5.90 -18.64
C GLY A 238 18.26 4.62 -18.10
N ARG A 239 18.70 4.58 -16.81
CA ARG A 239 19.28 3.40 -16.17
C ARG A 239 18.41 2.90 -15.02
N VAL A 240 18.41 1.60 -14.79
CA VAL A 240 17.68 0.95 -13.70
C VAL A 240 18.53 0.97 -12.42
N TYR A 241 18.11 1.73 -11.39
CA TYR A 241 18.82 1.82 -10.11
C TYR A 241 18.15 1.08 -8.97
N ALA A 242 16.84 0.85 -9.08
CA ALA A 242 16.07 0.22 -8.01
C ALA A 242 14.89 -0.58 -8.57
N LEU A 243 14.30 -1.46 -7.76
CA LEU A 243 13.02 -2.08 -8.07
C LEU A 243 11.92 -1.50 -7.16
N PRO A 244 10.69 -1.26 -7.67
CA PRO A 244 9.59 -0.82 -6.85
C PRO A 244 9.34 -1.83 -5.73
N SER A 245 9.27 -1.38 -4.51
CA SER A 245 9.07 -2.26 -3.35
C SER A 245 7.72 -2.04 -2.70
N THR A 246 7.37 -0.78 -2.49
CA THR A 246 6.14 -0.40 -1.81
C THR A 246 5.58 0.86 -2.47
N PRO A 247 5.10 0.76 -3.73
CA PRO A 247 4.50 1.89 -4.39
C PRO A 247 3.23 2.30 -3.64
N SER A 248 2.95 3.59 -3.60
CA SER A 248 1.80 4.12 -2.89
C SER A 248 1.25 5.36 -3.56
N VAL A 249 -0.05 5.58 -3.41
CA VAL A 249 -0.74 6.80 -3.81
C VAL A 249 -1.64 7.27 -2.68
N GLN A 250 -1.87 8.58 -2.60
CA GLN A 250 -2.86 9.11 -1.69
C GLN A 250 -4.26 8.73 -2.15
N LEU A 251 -5.10 8.29 -1.20
CA LEU A 251 -6.51 8.03 -1.39
C LEU A 251 -7.31 8.75 -0.29
N LEU A 252 -8.58 8.98 -0.57
CA LEU A 252 -9.53 9.43 0.43
C LEU A 252 -10.08 8.22 1.18
N TYR A 253 -10.00 8.25 2.51
CA TYR A 253 -10.67 7.32 3.42
C TYR A 253 -11.74 8.08 4.21
N TYR A 254 -12.92 7.49 4.35
CA TYR A 254 -14.05 8.12 5.03
C TYR A 254 -14.86 7.12 5.86
N ARG A 255 -15.59 7.63 6.80
CA ARG A 255 -16.51 6.85 7.65
C ARG A 255 -17.74 6.45 6.83
N LYS A 256 -17.73 5.21 6.31
CA LYS A 256 -18.81 4.66 5.51
C LYS A 256 -20.16 4.70 6.22
N ASP A 257 -20.18 4.37 7.51
CA ASP A 257 -21.37 4.42 8.36
C ASP A 257 -21.99 5.82 8.45
N LEU A 258 -21.19 6.88 8.40
CA LEU A 258 -21.69 8.27 8.41
C LEU A 258 -22.22 8.67 7.03
N PHE A 259 -21.50 8.35 5.97
CA PHE A 259 -21.89 8.71 4.60
C PHE A 259 -23.10 7.92 4.10
N GLU A 260 -23.29 6.69 4.57
CA GLU A 260 -24.45 5.84 4.22
C GLU A 260 -25.64 6.02 5.16
N SER A 261 -25.49 6.74 6.26
CA SER A 261 -26.56 6.99 7.21
C SER A 261 -27.71 7.80 6.57
N PRO A 262 -28.94 7.27 6.57
CA PRO A 262 -30.11 8.02 6.05
C PRO A 262 -30.32 9.35 6.77
N ILE A 263 -29.96 9.43 8.06
CA ILE A 263 -30.10 10.64 8.87
C ILE A 263 -29.15 11.72 8.36
N TYR A 264 -27.86 11.42 8.22
CA TYR A 264 -26.87 12.41 7.77
C TYR A 264 -27.04 12.76 6.30
N ARG A 265 -27.43 11.82 5.43
CA ARG A 265 -27.78 12.10 4.04
C ARG A 265 -28.93 13.10 3.93
N ARG A 266 -29.99 12.90 4.71
CA ARG A 266 -31.12 13.82 4.76
C ARG A 266 -30.70 15.20 5.27
N MET A 267 -29.99 15.26 6.42
CA MET A 267 -29.52 16.52 6.99
C MET A 267 -28.62 17.30 6.04
N TYR A 268 -27.69 16.61 5.39
CA TYR A 268 -26.79 17.21 4.40
C TYR A 268 -27.56 17.78 3.20
N HIS A 269 -28.53 17.01 2.68
CA HIS A 269 -29.40 17.46 1.59
C HIS A 269 -30.27 18.65 2.00
N GLU A 270 -30.82 18.66 3.20
CA GLU A 270 -31.62 19.78 3.71
C GLU A 270 -30.77 21.06 3.82
N THR A 271 -29.48 20.93 4.21
CA THR A 271 -28.57 22.05 4.41
C THR A 271 -27.99 22.59 3.10
N TYR A 272 -27.50 21.70 2.22
CA TYR A 272 -26.71 22.08 1.04
C TYR A 272 -27.41 21.85 -0.29
N ARG A 273 -28.57 21.19 -0.31
CA ARG A 273 -29.32 20.77 -1.52
C ARG A 273 -28.50 19.86 -2.44
N GLN A 274 -27.57 19.11 -1.86
CA GLN A 274 -26.65 18.18 -2.51
C GLN A 274 -26.73 16.80 -1.85
N GLU A 275 -26.33 15.78 -2.58
CA GLU A 275 -26.20 14.42 -2.04
C GLU A 275 -24.91 14.28 -1.23
N LEU A 276 -25.02 13.64 -0.04
CA LEU A 276 -23.84 13.26 0.74
C LEU A 276 -23.18 12.02 0.11
N ARG A 277 -22.07 12.23 -0.56
CA ARG A 277 -21.22 11.24 -1.23
C ARG A 277 -19.74 11.58 -1.02
N PRO A 278 -18.80 10.68 -1.35
CA PRO A 278 -17.39 11.05 -1.37
C PRO A 278 -17.15 12.28 -2.23
N PRO A 279 -16.41 13.29 -1.73
CA PRO A 279 -16.20 14.57 -2.44
C PRO A 279 -15.43 14.38 -3.75
N GLN A 280 -15.84 15.07 -4.78
CA GLN A 280 -15.19 15.04 -6.11
C GLN A 280 -14.11 16.11 -6.26
N ASP A 281 -14.20 17.19 -5.49
CA ASP A 281 -13.20 18.26 -5.43
C ASP A 281 -12.91 18.66 -3.98
N PHE A 282 -11.88 19.47 -3.74
CA PHE A 282 -11.53 19.90 -2.39
C PHE A 282 -12.45 20.94 -1.79
N ARG A 283 -13.26 21.62 -2.60
CA ARG A 283 -14.34 22.48 -2.10
C ARG A 283 -15.45 21.64 -1.46
N GLU A 284 -15.89 20.57 -2.16
CA GLU A 284 -16.82 19.60 -1.56
C GLU A 284 -16.21 18.92 -0.32
N PHE A 285 -14.93 18.58 -0.36
CA PHE A 285 -14.22 18.00 0.79
C PHE A 285 -14.31 18.93 2.01
N ASN A 286 -14.00 20.20 1.85
CA ASN A 286 -14.09 21.17 2.95
C ASN A 286 -15.54 21.39 3.41
N GLN A 287 -16.51 21.39 2.49
CA GLN A 287 -17.94 21.50 2.82
C GLN A 287 -18.40 20.32 3.66
N ILE A 288 -18.05 19.08 3.28
CA ILE A 288 -18.39 17.87 4.02
C ILE A 288 -17.64 17.83 5.36
N ALA A 289 -16.37 18.25 5.38
CA ALA A 289 -15.61 18.38 6.61
C ALA A 289 -16.29 19.34 7.59
N GLY A 290 -16.73 20.50 7.11
CA GLY A 290 -17.52 21.46 7.91
C GLY A 290 -18.83 20.86 8.44
N PHE A 291 -19.55 20.11 7.60
CA PHE A 291 -20.80 19.45 8.00
C PHE A 291 -20.59 18.43 9.13
N PHE A 292 -19.51 17.65 9.09
CA PHE A 292 -19.22 16.67 10.13
C PHE A 292 -18.44 17.23 11.33
N THR A 293 -18.03 18.49 11.32
CA THR A 293 -17.36 19.10 12.48
C THR A 293 -18.38 19.48 13.56
N LYS A 294 -18.20 18.94 14.76
CA LYS A 294 -19.16 19.08 15.88
C LYS A 294 -19.42 20.53 16.28
N ALA A 295 -18.40 21.39 16.21
CA ALA A 295 -18.54 22.81 16.48
C ALA A 295 -19.53 23.52 15.53
N ARG A 296 -19.76 22.99 14.32
CA ARG A 296 -20.74 23.52 13.34
C ARG A 296 -22.05 22.74 13.34
N THR A 297 -21.97 21.42 13.51
CA THR A 297 -23.12 20.53 13.56
C THR A 297 -23.11 19.79 14.90
N PRO A 298 -23.78 20.30 15.94
CA PRO A 298 -23.73 19.71 17.29
C PRO A 298 -24.16 18.24 17.36
N SER A 299 -24.97 17.78 16.41
CA SER A 299 -25.39 16.37 16.28
C SER A 299 -24.36 15.49 15.57
N SER A 300 -23.22 16.04 15.13
CA SER A 300 -22.17 15.23 14.52
C SER A 300 -21.64 14.20 15.53
N PRO A 301 -21.43 12.93 15.09
CA PRO A 301 -20.90 11.87 15.94
C PRO A 301 -19.37 11.93 16.05
N VAL A 302 -18.72 12.79 15.29
CA VAL A 302 -17.27 12.98 15.28
C VAL A 302 -16.91 14.42 15.66
N GLU A 303 -15.74 14.58 16.24
CA GLU A 303 -15.27 15.90 16.70
C GLU A 303 -14.89 16.80 15.53
N TYR A 304 -14.18 16.23 14.55
CA TYR A 304 -13.71 16.96 13.38
C TYR A 304 -14.13 16.27 12.08
N GLY A 305 -14.30 17.06 11.03
CA GLY A 305 -14.69 16.55 9.71
C GLY A 305 -13.54 15.90 8.96
N ALA A 306 -12.30 16.33 9.18
CA ALA A 306 -11.16 15.77 8.49
C ALA A 306 -9.86 15.86 9.31
N THR A 307 -8.81 15.14 8.86
CA THR A 307 -7.43 15.27 9.35
C THR A 307 -6.63 16.26 8.49
N MET A 308 -5.55 16.79 9.06
CA MET A 308 -4.48 17.50 8.34
C MET A 308 -3.12 16.91 8.72
N THR A 309 -2.23 16.73 7.75
CA THR A 309 -0.89 16.17 7.97
C THR A 309 0.17 17.20 7.60
N LEU A 310 0.69 17.94 8.59
CA LEU A 310 1.56 19.11 8.41
C LEU A 310 2.85 19.04 9.23
N GLY A 311 3.39 17.85 9.52
CA GLY A 311 4.53 17.67 10.42
C GLY A 311 5.81 18.39 9.96
N SER A 312 6.62 17.75 9.13
CA SER A 312 7.77 18.42 8.49
C SER A 312 7.33 19.26 7.28
N THR A 313 8.24 20.09 6.76
CA THR A 313 7.97 20.85 5.54
C THR A 313 7.68 19.94 4.34
N GLY A 314 8.42 18.85 4.17
CA GLY A 314 8.16 17.89 3.10
C GLY A 314 6.78 17.24 3.19
N VAL A 315 6.33 16.93 4.42
CA VAL A 315 4.99 16.40 4.68
C VAL A 315 3.90 17.43 4.36
N ALA A 316 4.07 18.66 4.83
CA ALA A 316 3.15 19.77 4.54
C ALA A 316 3.08 20.08 3.04
N GLY A 317 4.21 20.01 2.34
CA GLY A 317 4.24 20.11 0.88
C GLY A 317 3.42 19.01 0.19
N SER A 318 3.58 17.76 0.61
CA SER A 318 2.81 16.63 0.06
C SER A 318 1.30 16.73 0.32
N GLU A 319 0.90 17.23 1.49
CA GLU A 319 -0.52 17.50 1.83
C GLU A 319 -1.12 18.58 0.90
N TYR A 320 -0.35 19.61 0.61
CA TYR A 320 -0.77 20.68 -0.31
C TYR A 320 -0.85 20.21 -1.75
N LEU A 321 0.11 19.40 -2.21
CA LEU A 321 0.15 18.93 -3.60
C LEU A 321 -1.11 18.18 -4.01
N ALA A 322 -1.76 17.44 -3.11
CA ALA A 322 -3.02 16.77 -3.42
C ALA A 322 -4.09 17.76 -3.89
N ARG A 323 -4.12 18.97 -3.29
CA ARG A 323 -5.06 20.03 -3.67
C ARG A 323 -4.65 20.73 -4.96
N LEU A 324 -3.37 21.01 -5.12
CA LEU A 324 -2.86 21.62 -6.35
C LEU A 324 -3.20 20.74 -7.56
N PHE A 325 -2.92 19.43 -7.47
CA PHE A 325 -3.19 18.50 -8.56
C PHE A 325 -4.69 18.28 -8.83
N SER A 326 -5.57 18.59 -7.88
CA SER A 326 -7.02 18.54 -8.14
C SER A 326 -7.48 19.59 -9.18
N HIS A 327 -6.70 20.63 -9.34
CA HIS A 327 -6.93 21.63 -10.41
C HIS A 327 -6.24 21.26 -11.73
N GLN A 328 -5.71 20.04 -11.84
CA GLN A 328 -4.94 19.53 -12.99
C GLN A 328 -3.69 20.38 -13.31
N GLU A 329 -3.22 21.16 -12.34
CA GLU A 329 -1.98 21.91 -12.44
C GLU A 329 -0.78 20.97 -12.33
N ASN A 330 0.10 21.03 -13.31
CA ASN A 330 1.42 20.42 -13.20
C ASN A 330 2.35 21.37 -12.45
N LEU A 331 3.24 20.81 -11.62
CA LEU A 331 4.29 21.61 -10.97
C LEU A 331 5.26 22.23 -11.98
N TYR A 332 5.41 21.58 -13.12
CA TYR A 332 6.38 21.94 -14.16
C TYR A 332 5.66 22.16 -15.47
N ASN A 333 6.00 23.23 -16.18
CA ASN A 333 5.56 23.46 -17.54
C ASN A 333 6.42 22.64 -18.54
N GLU A 334 6.12 22.72 -19.85
CA GLU A 334 6.86 22.04 -20.91
C GLU A 334 8.35 22.38 -20.96
N ASP A 335 8.73 23.59 -20.50
CA ASP A 335 10.11 24.05 -20.39
C ASP A 335 10.78 23.61 -19.07
N CYS A 336 10.17 22.70 -18.31
CA CYS A 336 10.61 22.27 -16.97
C CYS A 336 10.71 23.43 -15.95
N ARG A 337 9.99 24.54 -16.16
CA ARG A 337 9.93 25.66 -15.23
C ARG A 337 8.78 25.48 -14.25
N VAL A 338 9.06 25.75 -12.99
CA VAL A 338 8.09 25.67 -11.89
C VAL A 338 7.43 27.03 -11.69
N THR A 339 6.12 27.02 -11.53
CA THR A 339 5.31 28.19 -11.15
C THR A 339 4.54 27.88 -9.86
N LEU A 340 5.06 28.33 -8.73
CA LEU A 340 4.49 28.06 -7.39
C LEU A 340 3.42 29.06 -6.97
N ASN A 341 3.29 30.19 -7.64
CA ASN A 341 2.40 31.32 -7.30
C ASN A 341 1.33 31.58 -8.35
N SER A 342 0.93 30.54 -9.10
CA SER A 342 -0.21 30.62 -10.02
C SER A 342 -1.53 30.89 -9.27
N PRO A 343 -2.57 31.43 -9.91
CA PRO A 343 -3.89 31.59 -9.30
C PRO A 343 -4.45 30.26 -8.75
N ALA A 344 -4.24 29.15 -9.45
CA ALA A 344 -4.65 27.81 -9.02
C ALA A 344 -3.87 27.37 -7.77
N ALA A 345 -2.54 27.59 -7.74
CA ALA A 345 -1.70 27.29 -6.59
C ALA A 345 -2.14 28.10 -5.35
N ILE A 346 -2.39 29.40 -5.52
CA ILE A 346 -2.89 30.25 -4.42
C ILE A 346 -4.27 29.80 -3.95
N GLY A 347 -5.19 29.46 -4.89
CA GLY A 347 -6.51 28.94 -4.58
C GLY A 347 -6.43 27.62 -3.77
N SER A 348 -5.60 26.69 -4.19
CA SER A 348 -5.36 25.41 -3.53
C SER A 348 -4.81 25.59 -2.11
N LEU A 349 -3.91 26.56 -1.89
CA LEU A 349 -3.40 26.84 -0.55
C LEU A 349 -4.48 27.48 0.34
N LYS A 350 -5.33 28.35 -0.20
CA LYS A 350 -6.48 28.92 0.52
C LYS A 350 -7.46 27.82 0.94
N GLU A 351 -7.74 26.84 0.07
CA GLU A 351 -8.59 25.68 0.38
C GLU A 351 -7.99 24.82 1.50
N LEU A 352 -6.67 24.59 1.47
CA LEU A 352 -5.98 23.87 2.54
C LEU A 352 -6.08 24.61 3.88
N ILE A 353 -5.83 25.92 3.89
CA ILE A 353 -5.88 26.70 5.13
C ILE A 353 -7.31 26.78 5.68
N ALA A 354 -8.32 26.85 4.83
CA ALA A 354 -9.72 26.84 5.25
C ALA A 354 -10.12 25.54 5.99
N LEU A 355 -9.47 24.42 5.69
CA LEU A 355 -9.71 23.15 6.38
C LEU A 355 -9.32 23.21 7.88
N LYS A 356 -8.49 24.16 8.30
CA LYS A 356 -8.11 24.35 9.70
C LYS A 356 -9.30 24.49 10.64
N GLU A 357 -10.40 25.06 10.17
CA GLU A 357 -11.63 25.20 10.97
C GLU A 357 -12.37 23.88 11.20
N TYR A 358 -12.04 22.83 10.42
CA TYR A 358 -12.75 21.55 10.40
C TYR A 358 -11.86 20.37 10.78
N SER A 359 -10.64 20.64 11.22
CA SER A 359 -9.63 19.66 11.62
C SER A 359 -9.14 19.94 13.04
N ASP A 360 -8.51 18.92 13.65
CA ASP A 360 -7.84 19.09 14.94
C ASP A 360 -6.78 20.21 14.84
N PRO A 361 -6.80 21.21 15.71
CA PRO A 361 -5.75 22.25 15.78
C PRO A 361 -4.35 21.65 15.93
N LYS A 362 -4.24 20.49 16.56
CA LYS A 362 -3.03 19.67 16.59
C LYS A 362 -3.04 18.74 15.39
N TYR A 363 -2.53 19.25 14.26
CA TYR A 363 -2.39 18.46 13.05
C TYR A 363 -1.53 17.18 13.26
N CYS A 364 -1.71 16.19 12.39
CA CYS A 364 -0.89 14.97 12.37
C CYS A 364 0.55 15.29 11.90
N SER A 365 1.54 14.69 12.57
CA SER A 365 2.96 14.91 12.23
C SER A 365 3.43 14.03 11.08
N TRP A 366 2.83 12.86 10.92
CA TRP A 366 3.18 11.87 9.91
C TRP A 366 1.96 11.03 9.51
N TRP A 367 2.08 10.29 8.45
CA TRP A 367 0.98 9.47 7.87
C TRP A 367 0.50 8.35 8.80
N THR A 368 1.38 7.77 9.64
CA THR A 368 0.98 6.84 10.72
C THR A 368 0.07 7.52 11.75
N ASN A 369 0.37 8.77 12.12
CA ASN A 369 -0.49 9.53 13.04
C ASN A 369 -1.85 9.81 12.40
N THR A 370 -1.88 10.10 11.10
CA THR A 370 -3.14 10.30 10.35
C THR A 370 -3.97 9.02 10.34
N ALA A 371 -3.34 7.86 10.05
CA ALA A 371 -3.99 6.56 10.09
C ALA A 371 -4.54 6.27 11.50
N THR A 372 -3.74 6.48 12.55
CA THR A 372 -4.15 6.28 13.94
C THR A 372 -5.29 7.21 14.34
N THR A 373 -5.25 8.49 13.95
CA THR A 373 -6.30 9.48 14.24
C THR A 373 -7.62 9.07 13.59
N PHE A 374 -7.60 8.69 12.32
CA PHE A 374 -8.79 8.21 11.63
C PHE A 374 -9.30 6.88 12.24
N ALA A 375 -8.39 5.94 12.52
CA ALA A 375 -8.72 4.67 13.17
C ALA A 375 -9.35 4.87 14.56
N GLY A 376 -9.05 5.96 15.26
CA GLY A 376 -9.66 6.37 16.52
C GLY A 376 -11.14 6.71 16.42
N GLY A 377 -11.66 6.95 15.22
CA GLY A 377 -13.08 7.13 14.92
C GLY A 377 -13.63 8.53 15.20
N ASN A 378 -12.80 9.50 15.56
CA ASN A 378 -13.22 10.87 15.93
C ASN A 378 -13.20 11.86 14.75
N VAL A 379 -12.86 11.39 13.54
CA VAL A 379 -12.87 12.19 12.30
C VAL A 379 -13.66 11.48 11.22
N ALA A 380 -14.30 12.25 10.32
CA ALA A 380 -15.13 11.70 9.25
C ALA A 380 -14.32 11.29 8.03
N MET A 381 -13.25 12.02 7.71
CA MET A 381 -12.44 11.83 6.50
C MET A 381 -10.95 11.97 6.79
N ALA A 382 -10.12 11.26 6.00
CA ALA A 382 -8.67 11.41 5.98
C ALA A 382 -8.13 11.17 4.56
N ILE A 383 -7.12 11.95 4.16
CA ILE A 383 -6.31 11.62 2.99
C ILE A 383 -5.06 10.91 3.49
N LEU A 384 -4.78 9.73 2.95
CA LEU A 384 -3.72 8.86 3.45
C LEU A 384 -3.10 8.10 2.29
N TYR A 385 -1.80 7.91 2.32
CA TYR A 385 -1.11 7.01 1.39
C TYR A 385 -1.54 5.55 1.60
N SER A 386 -1.78 4.84 0.53
CA SER A 386 -2.31 3.46 0.53
C SER A 386 -1.46 2.47 1.32
N ASN A 387 -0.14 2.69 1.43
CA ASN A 387 0.78 1.84 2.20
C ASN A 387 0.67 2.02 3.74
N TYR A 388 -0.03 3.07 4.22
CA TYR A 388 -0.34 3.25 5.65
C TYR A 388 -1.77 2.84 5.98
N ALA A 389 -2.60 2.57 4.98
CA ALA A 389 -4.01 2.27 5.18
C ALA A 389 -4.25 0.91 5.86
N SER A 390 -3.29 -0.01 5.84
CA SER A 390 -3.36 -1.27 6.60
C SER A 390 -3.55 -1.05 8.09
N ASP A 391 -3.02 0.05 8.64
CA ASP A 391 -3.17 0.41 10.06
C ASP A 391 -4.63 0.69 10.44
N LEU A 392 -5.48 1.03 9.48
CA LEU A 392 -6.92 1.22 9.68
C LEU A 392 -7.64 -0.07 10.07
N LEU A 393 -7.04 -1.23 9.77
CA LEU A 393 -7.55 -2.56 10.10
C LEU A 393 -6.95 -3.13 11.40
N SER A 394 -6.14 -2.35 12.12
CA SER A 394 -5.54 -2.80 13.37
C SER A 394 -6.60 -3.18 14.41
N HIS A 395 -6.24 -4.02 15.37
CA HIS A 395 -7.15 -4.47 16.44
C HIS A 395 -7.69 -3.32 17.31
N SER A 396 -6.99 -2.19 17.37
CA SER A 396 -7.41 -0.98 18.10
C SER A 396 -8.27 -0.05 17.24
N SER A 397 -8.46 -0.33 15.95
CA SER A 397 -9.27 0.51 15.07
C SER A 397 -10.75 0.45 15.42
N ARG A 398 -11.36 1.62 15.66
CA ARG A 398 -12.78 1.78 15.88
C ARG A 398 -13.58 1.90 14.58
N VAL A 399 -12.89 2.04 13.46
CA VAL A 399 -13.53 2.21 12.13
C VAL A 399 -13.46 0.93 11.29
N ALA A 400 -12.80 -0.12 11.76
CA ALA A 400 -12.73 -1.39 11.04
C ALA A 400 -14.13 -1.89 10.67
N GLY A 401 -14.35 -2.25 9.40
CA GLY A 401 -15.67 -2.61 8.86
C GLY A 401 -16.52 -1.43 8.37
N ASN A 402 -16.17 -0.18 8.76
CA ASN A 402 -16.87 1.05 8.38
C ASN A 402 -16.00 2.01 7.58
N ILE A 403 -15.00 1.49 6.87
CA ILE A 403 -14.09 2.27 6.05
C ILE A 403 -14.65 2.32 4.63
N GLY A 404 -14.99 3.54 4.20
CA GLY A 404 -15.18 3.87 2.81
C GLY A 404 -13.87 4.41 2.23
N TYR A 405 -13.69 4.27 0.94
CA TYR A 405 -12.51 4.74 0.22
C TYR A 405 -12.92 5.27 -1.14
N ALA A 406 -12.20 6.26 -1.59
CA ALA A 406 -12.39 6.90 -2.90
C ALA A 406 -11.05 7.43 -3.42
N MET A 407 -11.01 7.78 -4.70
CA MET A 407 -9.89 8.56 -5.23
C MET A 407 -9.80 9.90 -4.47
N THR A 408 -8.62 10.48 -4.38
CA THR A 408 -8.49 11.86 -3.86
C THR A 408 -9.38 12.80 -4.65
N PRO A 409 -9.95 13.83 -4.00
CA PRO A 409 -10.70 14.85 -4.73
C PRO A 409 -9.91 15.39 -5.91
N GLY A 410 -10.55 15.48 -7.10
CA GLY A 410 -9.93 15.83 -8.36
C GLY A 410 -9.30 14.66 -9.13
N SER A 411 -9.28 13.46 -8.56
CA SER A 411 -8.80 12.20 -9.20
C SER A 411 -7.37 12.26 -9.75
N ASN A 412 -6.52 13.09 -9.15
CA ASN A 412 -5.10 13.20 -9.51
C ASN A 412 -4.24 13.03 -8.24
N PRO A 413 -4.04 11.78 -7.77
CA PRO A 413 -3.40 11.50 -6.50
C PRO A 413 -1.89 11.79 -6.51
N VAL A 414 -1.35 12.05 -5.34
CA VAL A 414 0.11 12.17 -5.13
C VAL A 414 0.71 10.79 -4.95
N ILE A 415 1.81 10.51 -5.64
CA ILE A 415 2.60 9.28 -5.48
C ILE A 415 3.46 9.36 -4.21
N GLY A 416 3.61 8.25 -3.53
CA GLY A 416 4.49 8.03 -2.38
C GLY A 416 5.09 6.63 -2.38
N GLY A 417 5.63 6.22 -1.25
CA GLY A 417 6.25 4.91 -1.12
C GLY A 417 7.70 4.88 -1.55
N GLY A 418 8.21 3.73 -1.99
CA GLY A 418 9.63 3.66 -2.34
C GLY A 418 10.09 2.36 -2.98
N SER A 419 11.39 2.33 -3.23
CA SER A 419 12.10 1.30 -3.99
C SER A 419 13.23 0.70 -3.16
N LEU A 420 13.68 -0.48 -3.56
CA LEU A 420 14.90 -1.12 -3.05
C LEU A 420 16.00 -1.05 -4.10
N GLY A 421 17.16 -0.58 -3.72
CA GLY A 421 18.35 -0.52 -4.55
C GLY A 421 19.57 -1.14 -3.87
N VAL A 422 20.55 -1.55 -4.68
CA VAL A 422 21.82 -2.10 -4.22
C VAL A 422 22.74 -0.95 -3.81
N ALA A 423 23.26 -0.99 -2.59
CA ALA A 423 24.17 0.04 -2.08
C ALA A 423 25.47 0.10 -2.92
N LYS A 424 25.94 1.32 -3.19
CA LYS A 424 27.07 1.57 -4.10
C LYS A 424 28.37 0.87 -3.69
N TYR A 425 28.60 0.77 -2.41
CA TYR A 425 29.87 0.28 -1.87
C TYR A 425 29.77 -1.14 -1.28
N THR A 426 28.64 -1.83 -1.47
CA THR A 426 28.54 -3.24 -1.05
C THR A 426 29.57 -4.08 -1.80
N LYS A 427 30.13 -5.06 -1.09
CA LYS A 427 31.01 -6.07 -1.67
C LYS A 427 30.26 -7.28 -2.24
N ARG A 428 28.91 -7.27 -2.13
CA ARG A 428 28.04 -8.40 -2.48
C ARG A 428 26.83 -7.96 -3.30
N PRO A 429 27.07 -7.27 -4.43
CA PRO A 429 25.98 -6.69 -5.21
C PRO A 429 25.00 -7.75 -5.76
N GLU A 430 25.48 -8.92 -6.17
CA GLU A 430 24.64 -10.00 -6.69
C GLU A 430 23.72 -10.58 -5.60
N ASP A 431 24.25 -10.79 -4.38
CA ASP A 431 23.46 -11.28 -3.23
C ASP A 431 22.42 -10.25 -2.81
N ALA A 432 22.78 -8.98 -2.77
CA ALA A 432 21.87 -7.87 -2.49
C ALA A 432 20.75 -7.79 -3.53
N LEU A 433 21.08 -7.88 -4.81
CA LEU A 433 20.10 -7.88 -5.90
C LEU A 433 19.21 -9.12 -5.84
N SER A 434 19.75 -10.29 -5.51
CA SER A 434 18.96 -11.50 -5.32
C SER A 434 17.88 -11.33 -4.25
N PHE A 435 18.24 -10.75 -3.10
CA PHE A 435 17.27 -10.43 -2.04
C PHE A 435 16.22 -9.42 -2.51
N ILE A 436 16.62 -8.36 -3.23
CA ILE A 436 15.69 -7.36 -3.78
C ILE A 436 14.72 -8.02 -4.75
N LYS A 437 15.21 -8.82 -5.71
CA LYS A 437 14.37 -9.57 -6.66
C LYS A 437 13.37 -10.48 -5.94
N TRP A 438 13.84 -11.18 -4.89
CA TRP A 438 12.97 -12.03 -4.09
C TRP A 438 11.86 -11.23 -3.40
N MET A 439 12.21 -10.14 -2.70
CA MET A 439 11.23 -9.29 -2.02
C MET A 439 10.20 -8.67 -2.96
N CYS A 440 10.62 -8.32 -4.18
CA CYS A 440 9.77 -7.70 -5.20
C CYS A 440 9.09 -8.74 -6.12
N SER A 441 9.38 -10.04 -5.97
CA SER A 441 8.72 -11.09 -6.76
C SER A 441 7.24 -11.22 -6.40
N GLU A 442 6.40 -11.60 -7.36
CA GLU A 442 4.94 -11.62 -7.17
C GLU A 442 4.50 -12.46 -5.96
N PRO A 443 4.97 -13.71 -5.74
CA PRO A 443 4.47 -14.50 -4.62
C PRO A 443 4.84 -13.88 -3.27
N VAL A 444 6.03 -13.30 -3.15
CA VAL A 444 6.52 -12.66 -1.92
C VAL A 444 5.82 -11.31 -1.69
N ALA A 445 5.72 -10.50 -2.73
CA ALA A 445 5.07 -9.19 -2.68
C ALA A 445 3.57 -9.32 -2.38
N SER A 446 2.89 -10.36 -2.90
CA SER A 446 1.51 -10.68 -2.56
C SER A 446 1.36 -11.06 -1.08
N ALA A 447 2.24 -11.92 -0.58
CA ALA A 447 2.26 -12.29 0.83
C ALA A 447 2.56 -11.07 1.72
N ALA A 448 3.51 -10.21 1.31
CA ALA A 448 3.82 -8.97 2.01
C ALA A 448 2.59 -8.04 2.07
N THR A 449 1.79 -7.98 1.01
CA THR A 449 0.56 -7.17 0.98
C THR A 449 -0.46 -7.67 1.99
N LEU A 450 -0.66 -8.98 2.09
CA LEU A 450 -1.55 -9.57 3.09
C LEU A 450 -1.08 -9.31 4.54
N LEU A 451 0.19 -8.99 4.73
CA LEU A 451 0.77 -8.61 6.02
C LEU A 451 0.82 -7.09 6.26
N GLY A 452 0.20 -6.29 5.39
CA GLY A 452 0.07 -4.84 5.56
C GLY A 452 1.04 -3.99 4.72
N SER A 453 1.80 -4.59 3.79
CA SER A 453 2.58 -3.86 2.78
C SER A 453 1.70 -3.49 1.56
N VAL A 454 2.32 -3.05 0.49
CA VAL A 454 1.68 -2.85 -0.83
C VAL A 454 2.57 -3.44 -1.90
N SER A 455 2.02 -4.34 -2.70
CA SER A 455 2.77 -5.00 -3.78
C SER A 455 3.01 -4.07 -4.96
N PRO A 456 4.22 -4.09 -5.54
CA PRO A 456 4.46 -3.47 -6.84
C PRO A 456 3.97 -4.31 -8.02
N CYS A 457 3.67 -5.61 -7.81
CA CYS A 457 3.43 -6.57 -8.88
C CYS A 457 1.99 -6.50 -9.40
N ARG A 458 1.83 -6.46 -10.72
CA ARG A 458 0.52 -6.42 -11.38
C ARG A 458 -0.39 -7.58 -10.98
N LYS A 459 0.14 -8.81 -10.94
CA LYS A 459 -0.62 -10.02 -10.57
C LYS A 459 -1.16 -10.02 -9.15
N SER A 460 -0.56 -9.25 -8.22
CA SER A 460 -1.10 -9.14 -6.87
C SER A 460 -2.48 -8.47 -6.85
N TYR A 461 -2.77 -7.61 -7.82
CA TYR A 461 -4.05 -6.90 -7.96
C TYR A 461 -5.12 -7.73 -8.67
N ASP A 462 -4.80 -8.94 -9.08
CA ASP A 462 -5.77 -9.95 -9.54
C ASP A 462 -6.04 -10.97 -8.42
N ASN A 463 -5.37 -10.86 -7.27
CA ASN A 463 -5.52 -11.76 -6.14
C ASN A 463 -6.75 -11.39 -5.31
N TYR A 464 -7.75 -12.27 -5.31
CA TYR A 464 -9.02 -12.08 -4.60
C TYR A 464 -8.82 -11.83 -3.09
N GLU A 465 -7.91 -12.54 -2.42
CA GLU A 465 -7.68 -12.37 -0.98
C GLU A 465 -7.14 -10.97 -0.65
N ILE A 466 -6.22 -10.47 -1.48
CA ILE A 466 -5.68 -9.12 -1.34
C ILE A 466 -6.79 -8.08 -1.51
N LEU A 467 -7.57 -8.18 -2.58
CA LEU A 467 -8.62 -7.21 -2.90
C LEU A 467 -9.80 -7.28 -1.95
N ASN A 468 -10.10 -8.45 -1.40
CA ASN A 468 -11.14 -8.61 -0.37
C ASN A 468 -10.69 -8.04 0.98
N THR A 469 -9.39 -8.11 1.30
CA THR A 469 -8.86 -7.58 2.56
C THR A 469 -8.60 -6.09 2.49
N PHE A 470 -8.04 -5.61 1.37
CA PHE A 470 -7.67 -4.23 1.12
C PHE A 470 -8.33 -3.72 -0.16
N PRO A 471 -9.66 -3.54 -0.17
CA PRO A 471 -10.40 -3.25 -1.41
C PRO A 471 -10.02 -1.89 -2.03
N TRP A 472 -9.44 -0.98 -1.27
CA TRP A 472 -8.89 0.28 -1.79
C TRP A 472 -7.67 0.11 -2.72
N LEU A 473 -7.04 -1.07 -2.73
CA LEU A 473 -5.90 -1.33 -3.62
C LEU A 473 -6.30 -1.32 -5.10
N ASN A 474 -7.57 -1.65 -5.43
CA ASN A 474 -8.07 -1.45 -6.79
C ASN A 474 -7.97 0.00 -7.22
N LEU A 475 -8.39 0.94 -6.34
CA LEU A 475 -8.26 2.37 -6.61
C LEU A 475 -6.81 2.82 -6.64
N ALA A 476 -5.95 2.25 -5.80
CA ALA A 476 -4.52 2.54 -5.82
C ALA A 476 -3.89 2.16 -7.17
N LYS A 477 -4.26 1.00 -7.74
CA LYS A 477 -3.86 0.57 -9.09
C LYS A 477 -4.22 1.63 -10.13
N ASP A 478 -5.47 2.07 -10.13
CA ASP A 478 -5.95 3.11 -11.06
C ASP A 478 -5.24 4.46 -10.81
N GLY A 479 -5.00 4.77 -9.53
CA GLY A 479 -4.31 5.98 -9.09
C GLY A 479 -2.90 6.12 -9.64
N PHE A 480 -2.14 5.02 -9.83
CA PHE A 480 -0.80 5.09 -10.44
C PHE A 480 -0.86 5.56 -11.90
N GLY A 481 -1.90 5.21 -12.64
CA GLY A 481 -2.12 5.69 -14.00
C GLY A 481 -2.56 7.16 -14.09
N LEU A 482 -3.21 7.66 -13.04
CA LEU A 482 -3.74 9.04 -12.97
C LEU A 482 -2.74 10.04 -12.37
N ALA A 483 -1.77 9.55 -11.60
CA ALA A 483 -0.83 10.40 -10.87
C ALA A 483 0.22 11.03 -11.80
N HIS A 484 0.02 12.26 -12.20
CA HIS A 484 0.87 12.98 -13.15
C HIS A 484 1.86 13.97 -12.51
N GLY A 485 1.60 14.43 -11.31
CA GLY A 485 2.21 15.61 -10.74
C GLY A 485 3.67 15.52 -10.27
N ARG A 486 4.21 14.32 -10.11
CA ARG A 486 5.56 14.11 -9.54
C ARG A 486 6.59 13.70 -10.58
N ARG A 487 6.49 14.20 -11.80
CA ARG A 487 7.58 14.03 -12.74
C ARG A 487 8.73 14.94 -12.31
N THR A 488 9.86 14.32 -11.97
CA THR A 488 11.11 15.04 -11.79
C THR A 488 11.52 15.64 -13.12
N PRO A 489 11.74 16.96 -13.22
CA PRO A 489 12.25 17.55 -14.44
C PRO A 489 13.59 16.90 -14.80
N GLU A 490 13.76 16.49 -16.03
CA GLU A 490 15.06 16.09 -16.55
C GLU A 490 15.94 17.33 -16.74
N PHE A 491 16.54 17.82 -15.68
CA PHE A 491 17.63 18.80 -15.78
C PHE A 491 18.86 18.09 -16.35
N SER A 492 19.37 18.58 -17.44
CA SER A 492 20.31 17.91 -18.34
C SER A 492 21.62 17.41 -17.72
N THR A 493 22.00 17.85 -16.52
CA THR A 493 23.31 17.52 -15.92
C THR A 493 23.31 17.26 -14.43
N GLN A 494 22.33 17.70 -13.67
CA GLN A 494 22.30 17.58 -12.20
C GLN A 494 21.08 16.77 -11.71
N PRO A 495 21.23 15.93 -10.68
CA PRO A 495 20.08 15.29 -10.04
C PRO A 495 19.19 16.35 -9.40
N PHE A 496 17.86 16.18 -9.54
CA PHE A 496 16.91 17.09 -8.92
C PHE A 496 16.66 16.70 -7.46
N ASP A 497 16.83 17.67 -6.55
CA ASP A 497 16.53 17.49 -5.13
C ASP A 497 15.04 17.80 -4.86
N GLU A 498 14.20 16.81 -5.11
CA GLU A 498 12.75 16.92 -4.89
C GLU A 498 12.40 17.16 -3.42
N ARG A 499 13.19 16.65 -2.47
CA ARG A 499 12.97 16.91 -1.04
C ARG A 499 13.15 18.38 -0.69
N SER A 500 14.23 19.00 -1.15
CA SER A 500 14.45 20.45 -0.94
C SER A 500 13.36 21.27 -1.60
N PHE A 501 12.92 20.87 -2.79
CA PHE A 501 11.80 21.48 -3.48
C PHE A 501 10.48 21.38 -2.69
N LEU A 502 10.12 20.18 -2.21
CA LEU A 502 8.95 19.98 -1.37
C LEU A 502 9.05 20.76 -0.04
N SER A 503 10.25 20.92 0.48
CA SER A 503 10.48 21.71 1.70
C SER A 503 10.19 23.19 1.49
N ILE A 504 10.52 23.75 0.32
CA ILE A 504 10.16 25.14 -0.04
C ILE A 504 8.65 25.31 -0.07
N ILE A 505 7.93 24.39 -0.75
CA ILE A 505 6.47 24.41 -0.81
C ILE A 505 5.88 24.28 0.61
N GLY A 506 6.33 23.31 1.38
CA GLY A 506 5.82 23.06 2.73
C GLY A 506 6.10 24.19 3.72
N MET A 507 7.19 24.93 3.52
CA MET A 507 7.44 26.16 4.29
C MET A 507 6.37 27.21 3.99
N ALA A 508 5.99 27.41 2.72
CA ALA A 508 4.88 28.29 2.37
C ALA A 508 3.57 27.85 3.03
N VAL A 509 3.27 26.54 3.00
CA VAL A 509 2.09 25.97 3.68
C VAL A 509 2.11 26.28 5.18
N LYS A 510 3.24 26.05 5.85
CA LYS A 510 3.35 26.27 7.31
C LYS A 510 3.27 27.76 7.68
N ASN A 511 3.86 28.64 6.89
CA ASN A 511 3.76 30.09 7.09
C ASN A 511 2.32 30.58 6.91
N ALA A 512 1.59 30.08 5.91
CA ALA A 512 0.18 30.42 5.71
C ALA A 512 -0.70 29.81 6.84
N TYR A 513 -0.46 28.55 7.22
CA TYR A 513 -1.21 27.88 8.30
C TYR A 513 -1.04 28.61 9.64
N SER A 514 0.18 29.06 9.96
CA SER A 514 0.50 29.81 11.18
C SER A 514 0.13 31.30 11.09
N GLN A 515 -0.45 31.74 9.96
CA GLN A 515 -0.82 33.13 9.71
C GLN A 515 0.37 34.14 9.78
N VAL A 516 1.58 33.66 9.58
CA VAL A 516 2.79 34.48 9.46
C VAL A 516 2.80 35.24 8.12
N MET A 517 2.26 34.60 7.08
CA MET A 517 2.10 35.17 5.74
C MET A 517 0.69 34.87 5.23
N THR A 518 0.20 35.69 4.30
CA THR A 518 -0.97 35.30 3.52
C THR A 518 -0.61 34.13 2.59
N PRO A 519 -1.57 33.31 2.13
CA PRO A 519 -1.28 32.25 1.15
C PRO A 519 -0.57 32.76 -0.12
N GLU A 520 -0.92 33.93 -0.58
CA GLU A 520 -0.31 34.59 -1.74
C GLU A 520 1.14 35.00 -1.47
N ASP A 521 1.41 35.71 -0.35
CA ASP A 521 2.76 36.12 0.03
C ASP A 521 3.66 34.90 0.28
N ALA A 522 3.11 33.85 0.90
CA ALA A 522 3.86 32.63 1.18
C ALA A 522 4.30 31.92 -0.11
N LEU A 523 3.43 31.83 -1.12
CA LEU A 523 3.79 31.22 -2.40
C LEU A 523 4.67 32.12 -3.27
N ASN A 524 4.50 33.45 -3.21
CA ASN A 524 5.45 34.38 -3.84
C ASN A 524 6.85 34.26 -3.25
N TYR A 525 6.95 34.12 -1.93
CA TYR A 525 8.22 33.87 -1.26
C TYR A 525 8.82 32.50 -1.64
N ALA A 526 7.99 31.45 -1.71
CA ALA A 526 8.42 30.12 -2.17
C ALA A 526 8.95 30.15 -3.60
N GLN A 527 8.27 30.87 -4.52
CA GLN A 527 8.75 31.04 -5.89
C GLN A 527 10.12 31.71 -5.93
N LYS A 528 10.31 32.77 -5.15
CA LYS A 528 11.61 33.45 -5.06
C LYS A 528 12.72 32.51 -4.57
N LEU A 529 12.46 31.73 -3.52
CA LEU A 529 13.42 30.74 -3.01
C LEU A 529 13.74 29.67 -4.05
N TYR A 530 12.72 29.19 -4.75
CA TYR A 530 12.91 28.24 -5.84
C TYR A 530 13.81 28.83 -6.94
N ASP A 531 13.53 30.04 -7.39
CA ASP A 531 14.32 30.71 -8.41
C ASP A 531 15.78 30.94 -7.96
N GLU A 532 15.98 31.27 -6.71
CA GLU A 532 17.34 31.45 -6.15
C GLU A 532 18.12 30.14 -6.03
N GLN A 533 17.47 29.05 -5.66
CA GLN A 533 18.10 27.75 -5.40
C GLN A 533 18.29 26.91 -6.65
N PHE A 534 17.28 26.88 -7.53
CA PHE A 534 17.23 25.93 -8.66
C PHE A 534 17.53 26.58 -10.01
N SER A 535 17.32 27.90 -10.19
CA SER A 535 17.64 28.58 -11.46
C SER A 535 19.14 28.75 -11.71
N ARG A 536 19.95 28.71 -10.65
CA ARG A 536 21.43 28.79 -10.76
C ARG A 536 22.10 27.49 -11.26
N THR A 537 21.37 26.38 -11.28
CA THR A 537 21.87 25.10 -11.75
C THR A 537 21.69 24.90 -13.26
N ASN A 538 21.11 25.87 -13.96
CA ASN A 538 20.84 25.84 -15.41
C ASN A 538 21.84 26.67 -16.25
N ILE A 539 23.03 27.01 -15.71
CA ILE A 539 24.11 27.67 -16.47
C ILE A 539 25.27 26.71 -16.67
#